data_a87425e983423b62b867d2376d777c91
#
_entry.id   a87425e983423b62b867d2376d777c91
#
_cell.length_a   1.000
_cell.length_b   1.000
_cell.length_c   1.000
_cell.angle_alpha   90.00
_cell.angle_beta   90.00
_cell.angle_gamma   90.00
#
_symmetry.space_group_name_H-M   'P 1'
#
loop_
_entity.id
_entity.type
_entity.pdbx_description
1 polymer ?
#
loop_
_entity_poly.entity_id
_entity_poly.type
_entity_poly.pdbx_seq_one_letter_code
_entity_poly.pdbx_strand_id
1 'polypeptide(L)'
;MKKTIMTLALAAVCCLSGSAQEKLFNSASVQSPVINANGTVTFNLFAPKAVKVEVTGDFLPTQKIEIEGYGTYDAPGVAQLTEGKNGVWSYTTDKLAPEMYSYTFNIDGMTGVKDPANIYVNRDIVSFTNIFIVSNEKGDKGDLYKVNEVPHGNLSKVWYNSPTLKMQRRMTVYTPAGYDKGGKYPVLYLLHGAGGDENAWSELGRAAQILDNLIATGKAKPMIVVMPNGNPNCQAAPGEWSFGMYTPGFRDAGTGPTAPAAATIPESFMDIVNYIDANYRTVKTRAGRAVCGLSMGGGHTFHVSLLYPNTFDYYGLFSAGLHLNSGTIQGASFADQIKNSPDFAQQSAKLFGSKPKLYWMGMGKTDFLYQSTVDLRNYWDSKGYNYEYVETDGGHIWRNWRIYLTMFAQKIFK
;
A
#
# COMPACT_ATOMS: atom_id res chain seq x y z
N MET A 1 -46.20 -8.61 48.29
CA MET A 1 -46.20 -7.42 47.43
C MET A 1 -44.83 -6.80 47.21
N LYS A 2 -43.91 -6.63 48.18
CA LYS A 2 -42.59 -6.00 47.95
C LYS A 2 -41.62 -6.80 47.06
N LYS A 3 -41.67 -8.14 47.08
CA LYS A 3 -40.79 -8.99 46.22
C LYS A 3 -41.20 -8.99 44.74
N THR A 4 -42.47 -8.87 44.43
CA THR A 4 -43.00 -8.85 43.05
C THR A 4 -42.70 -7.53 42.36
N ILE A 5 -42.70 -6.42 43.11
CA ILE A 5 -42.35 -5.09 42.59
C ILE A 5 -40.85 -4.99 42.25
N MET A 6 -39.97 -5.64 43.05
CA MET A 6 -38.53 -5.67 42.82
C MET A 6 -38.15 -6.51 41.58
N THR A 7 -38.88 -7.59 41.32
CA THR A 7 -38.66 -8.45 40.14
C THR A 7 -39.11 -7.75 38.86
N LEU A 8 -40.20 -6.99 38.89
CA LEU A 8 -40.65 -6.18 37.76
C LEU A 8 -39.72 -5.00 37.47
N ALA A 9 -39.15 -4.36 38.49
CA ALA A 9 -38.17 -3.28 38.31
C ALA A 9 -36.84 -3.80 37.73
N LEU A 10 -36.39 -5.02 38.12
CA LEU A 10 -35.20 -5.63 37.55
C LEU A 10 -35.42 -6.07 36.10
N ALA A 11 -36.63 -6.60 35.75
CA ALA A 11 -36.98 -6.94 34.39
C ALA A 11 -37.09 -5.71 33.47
N ALA A 12 -37.58 -4.57 34.01
CA ALA A 12 -37.64 -3.31 33.24
C ALA A 12 -36.25 -2.69 32.98
N VAL A 13 -35.28 -2.88 33.89
CA VAL A 13 -33.90 -2.41 33.68
C VAL A 13 -33.16 -3.29 32.66
N CYS A 14 -33.44 -4.60 32.61
CA CYS A 14 -32.84 -5.48 31.56
C CYS A 14 -33.42 -5.22 30.16
N CYS A 15 -34.61 -4.67 30.03
CA CYS A 15 -35.20 -4.30 28.74
C CYS A 15 -34.66 -2.97 28.17
N LEU A 16 -33.97 -2.14 28.96
CA LEU A 16 -33.43 -0.86 28.53
C LEU A 16 -31.99 -0.98 27.95
N SER A 17 -31.33 -2.12 28.10
CA SER A 17 -29.98 -2.34 27.60
C SER A 17 -29.92 -2.93 26.15
N GLY A 18 -31.07 -3.22 25.53
CA GLY A 18 -31.17 -3.76 24.18
C GLY A 18 -31.23 -2.74 23.06
N SER A 19 -31.36 -1.44 23.37
CA SER A 19 -31.64 -0.42 22.34
C SER A 19 -30.39 0.16 21.64
N ALA A 20 -29.18 -0.24 22.01
CA ALA A 20 -27.97 0.35 21.43
C ALA A 20 -27.72 -0.10 19.98
N GLN A 21 -28.13 -1.29 19.59
CA GLN A 21 -27.98 -1.79 18.22
C GLN A 21 -29.08 -1.34 17.27
N GLU A 22 -30.30 -1.10 17.75
CA GLU A 22 -31.41 -0.62 16.90
C GLU A 22 -31.23 0.83 16.45
N LYS A 23 -30.49 1.64 17.17
CA LYS A 23 -30.18 3.04 16.79
C LYS A 23 -29.20 3.16 15.62
N LEU A 24 -28.50 2.08 15.23
CA LEU A 24 -27.61 2.07 14.07
C LEU A 24 -28.37 2.22 12.74
N PHE A 25 -29.68 1.93 12.73
CA PHE A 25 -30.51 2.00 11.53
C PHE A 25 -31.30 3.30 11.36
N ASN A 26 -31.22 4.24 12.32
CA ASN A 26 -31.97 5.49 12.35
C ASN A 26 -31.15 6.74 12.05
N SER A 27 -29.94 6.63 11.49
CA SER A 27 -29.22 7.80 10.96
C SER A 27 -29.89 8.27 9.68
N ALA A 28 -30.18 9.56 9.60
CA ALA A 28 -30.60 10.17 8.32
C ALA A 28 -29.62 9.73 7.22
N SER A 29 -30.08 8.98 6.25
CA SER A 29 -29.23 8.42 5.20
C SER A 29 -28.81 9.53 4.24
N VAL A 30 -27.72 10.20 4.58
CA VAL A 30 -27.02 11.10 3.67
C VAL A 30 -26.14 10.24 2.78
N GLN A 31 -26.28 10.34 1.49
CA GLN A 31 -25.40 9.65 0.54
C GLN A 31 -24.11 10.46 0.35
N SER A 32 -22.97 9.88 0.66
CA SER A 32 -21.65 10.51 0.50
C SER A 32 -20.56 9.43 0.34
N PRO A 33 -19.57 9.61 -0.55
CA PRO A 33 -19.60 10.58 -1.65
C PRO A 33 -20.56 10.14 -2.77
N VAL A 34 -21.06 11.08 -3.55
CA VAL A 34 -21.83 10.83 -4.77
C VAL A 34 -20.93 11.09 -5.97
N ILE A 35 -20.63 10.05 -6.75
CA ILE A 35 -19.88 10.19 -8.00
C ILE A 35 -20.90 10.50 -9.11
N ASN A 36 -20.81 11.74 -9.63
CA ASN A 36 -21.75 12.22 -10.64
C ASN A 36 -21.36 11.75 -12.04
N ALA A 37 -22.33 11.63 -12.93
CA ALA A 37 -22.11 11.15 -14.31
C ALA A 37 -21.16 12.04 -15.13
N ASN A 38 -21.02 13.31 -14.76
CA ASN A 38 -20.09 14.27 -15.39
C ASN A 38 -18.66 14.18 -14.85
N GLY A 39 -18.39 13.25 -13.91
CA GLY A 39 -17.08 13.06 -13.29
C GLY A 39 -16.76 14.00 -12.12
N THR A 40 -17.72 14.84 -11.69
CA THR A 40 -17.60 15.57 -10.41
C THR A 40 -17.97 14.65 -9.25
N VAL A 41 -17.58 15.00 -8.03
CA VAL A 41 -17.90 14.23 -6.82
C VAL A 41 -18.49 15.14 -5.76
N THR A 42 -19.65 14.77 -5.22
CA THR A 42 -20.33 15.54 -4.18
C THR A 42 -20.17 14.83 -2.83
N PHE A 43 -19.60 15.53 -1.88
CA PHE A 43 -19.50 15.12 -0.49
C PHE A 43 -20.64 15.74 0.32
N ASN A 44 -21.32 14.94 1.12
CA ASN A 44 -22.41 15.37 1.98
C ASN A 44 -22.18 14.89 3.41
N LEU A 45 -22.37 15.78 4.38
CA LEU A 45 -22.25 15.42 5.80
C LEU A 45 -23.44 16.00 6.58
N PHE A 46 -24.15 15.14 7.32
CA PHE A 46 -25.16 15.59 8.28
C PHE A 46 -24.48 16.02 9.58
N ALA A 47 -24.41 17.33 9.81
CA ALA A 47 -23.79 17.93 11.00
C ALA A 47 -24.54 19.18 11.44
N PRO A 48 -25.81 19.06 11.95
CA PRO A 48 -26.71 20.18 12.16
C PRO A 48 -26.29 21.15 13.28
N LYS A 49 -25.25 20.80 14.05
CA LYS A 49 -24.71 21.65 15.12
C LYS A 49 -23.32 22.17 14.81
N ALA A 50 -22.73 21.78 13.68
CA ALA A 50 -21.42 22.24 13.28
C ALA A 50 -21.48 23.72 12.86
N VAL A 51 -20.39 24.44 13.13
CA VAL A 51 -20.18 25.83 12.72
C VAL A 51 -19.30 25.86 11.44
N LYS A 52 -18.43 24.90 11.28
CA LYS A 52 -17.53 24.78 10.13
C LYS A 52 -17.32 23.32 9.78
N VAL A 53 -17.50 22.99 8.50
CA VAL A 53 -17.21 21.64 7.96
C VAL A 53 -16.33 21.79 6.73
N GLU A 54 -15.25 21.00 6.69
CA GLU A 54 -14.32 20.95 5.57
C GLU A 54 -14.11 19.48 5.14
N VAL A 55 -13.82 19.27 3.87
CA VAL A 55 -13.29 18.02 3.34
C VAL A 55 -11.81 18.21 3.01
N THR A 56 -10.98 17.26 3.39
CA THR A 56 -9.57 17.20 3.00
C THR A 56 -9.32 15.91 2.23
N GLY A 57 -8.54 15.98 1.15
CA GLY A 57 -8.27 14.81 0.33
C GLY A 57 -7.26 15.09 -0.77
N ASP A 58 -6.72 13.99 -1.33
CA ASP A 58 -5.69 14.02 -2.37
C ASP A 58 -6.21 14.35 -3.78
N PHE A 59 -7.50 14.65 -3.90
CA PHE A 59 -8.15 15.19 -5.11
C PHE A 59 -8.17 16.73 -5.13
N LEU A 60 -7.82 17.38 -4.03
CA LEU A 60 -7.73 18.84 -3.92
C LEU A 60 -6.28 19.30 -4.18
N PRO A 61 -6.07 20.57 -4.61
CA PRO A 61 -4.75 21.13 -4.76
C PRO A 61 -3.93 20.98 -3.48
N THR A 62 -2.74 20.42 -3.59
CA THR A 62 -1.81 20.21 -2.47
C THR A 62 -1.48 21.55 -1.80
N GLN A 63 -1.42 21.56 -0.48
CA GLN A 63 -0.98 22.71 0.30
C GLN A 63 0.37 22.41 0.97
N LYS A 64 1.21 23.44 1.11
CA LYS A 64 2.45 23.34 1.87
C LYS A 64 2.14 23.57 3.35
N ILE A 65 2.55 22.64 4.19
CA ILE A 65 2.50 22.80 5.65
C ILE A 65 3.93 22.76 6.19
N GLU A 66 4.20 23.64 7.15
CA GLU A 66 5.47 23.63 7.88
C GLU A 66 5.30 22.89 9.20
N ILE A 67 6.19 21.93 9.45
CA ILE A 67 6.21 21.17 10.71
C ILE A 67 7.50 21.53 11.42
N GLU A 68 7.39 22.13 12.60
CA GLU A 68 8.51 22.55 13.42
C GLU A 68 9.49 21.38 13.64
N GLY A 69 10.75 21.60 13.31
CA GLY A 69 11.82 20.60 13.40
C GLY A 69 11.88 19.59 12.25
N TYR A 70 10.92 19.60 11.32
CA TYR A 70 10.88 18.65 10.20
C TYR A 70 10.83 19.30 8.82
N GLY A 71 10.55 20.62 8.74
CA GLY A 71 10.51 21.37 7.48
C GLY A 71 9.13 21.41 6.81
N THR A 72 9.12 21.74 5.52
CA THR A 72 7.89 21.94 4.73
C THR A 72 7.49 20.66 4.01
N TYR A 73 6.23 20.27 4.16
CA TYR A 73 5.66 19.07 3.54
C TYR A 73 4.44 19.42 2.68
N ASP A 74 4.21 18.60 1.65
CA ASP A 74 2.98 18.61 0.87
C ASP A 74 1.89 17.86 1.65
N ALA A 75 0.80 18.58 1.98
CA ALA A 75 -0.39 18.01 2.60
C ALA A 75 -1.55 18.00 1.61
N PRO A 76 -2.53 17.08 1.78
CA PRO A 76 -3.76 17.12 1.00
C PRO A 76 -4.45 18.48 1.11
N GLY A 77 -5.08 18.91 0.03
CA GLY A 77 -5.84 20.15 0.02
C GLY A 77 -7.08 20.09 0.92
N VAL A 78 -7.64 21.26 1.20
CA VAL A 78 -8.85 21.44 2.04
C VAL A 78 -9.86 22.26 1.28
N ALA A 79 -11.14 21.88 1.31
CA ALA A 79 -12.25 22.62 0.79
C ALA A 79 -13.38 22.75 1.83
N GLN A 80 -13.93 23.94 1.98
CA GLN A 80 -15.04 24.19 2.90
C GLN A 80 -16.36 23.72 2.29
N LEU A 81 -17.17 23.00 3.06
CA LEU A 81 -18.53 22.66 2.71
C LEU A 81 -19.48 23.84 2.99
N THR A 82 -20.56 23.92 2.23
CA THR A 82 -21.63 24.90 2.43
C THR A 82 -22.78 24.23 3.17
N GLU A 83 -23.26 24.88 4.22
CA GLU A 83 -24.44 24.45 4.95
C GLU A 83 -25.69 24.57 4.07
N GLY A 84 -26.40 23.48 3.93
CA GLY A 84 -27.67 23.37 3.23
C GLY A 84 -28.86 23.30 4.19
N LYS A 85 -30.02 22.89 3.66
CA LYS A 85 -31.22 22.68 4.47
C LYS A 85 -31.07 21.47 5.40
N ASN A 86 -31.68 21.55 6.57
CA ASN A 86 -31.76 20.46 7.56
C ASN A 86 -30.39 20.00 8.11
N GLY A 87 -29.39 20.87 8.17
CA GLY A 87 -28.09 20.58 8.76
C GLY A 87 -27.20 19.65 7.91
N VAL A 88 -27.46 19.55 6.62
CA VAL A 88 -26.59 18.86 5.66
C VAL A 88 -25.60 19.83 5.06
N TRP A 89 -24.33 19.54 5.19
CA TRP A 89 -23.22 20.27 4.58
C TRP A 89 -22.81 19.59 3.28
N SER A 90 -22.52 20.35 2.23
CA SER A 90 -22.19 19.82 0.91
C SER A 90 -21.03 20.54 0.24
N TYR A 91 -20.22 19.79 -0.51
CA TYR A 91 -19.18 20.29 -1.40
C TYR A 91 -19.16 19.44 -2.67
N THR A 92 -19.09 20.06 -3.83
CA THR A 92 -18.93 19.37 -5.12
C THR A 92 -17.62 19.79 -5.75
N THR A 93 -16.81 18.81 -6.14
CA THR A 93 -15.52 19.02 -6.81
C THR A 93 -15.70 19.50 -8.25
N ASP A 94 -14.64 20.04 -8.85
CA ASP A 94 -14.50 20.01 -10.30
C ASP A 94 -14.44 18.56 -10.81
N LYS A 95 -14.46 18.37 -12.16
CA LYS A 95 -14.31 17.07 -12.76
C LYS A 95 -12.97 16.44 -12.37
N LEU A 96 -13.01 15.28 -11.75
CA LEU A 96 -11.84 14.54 -11.33
C LEU A 96 -11.33 13.58 -12.42
N ALA A 97 -10.02 13.38 -12.46
CA ALA A 97 -9.41 12.35 -13.29
C ALA A 97 -9.76 10.94 -12.78
N PRO A 98 -9.76 9.93 -13.64
CA PRO A 98 -9.91 8.54 -13.22
C PRO A 98 -8.80 8.12 -12.27
N GLU A 99 -9.14 7.82 -11.00
CA GLU A 99 -8.20 7.44 -9.95
C GLU A 99 -8.96 6.92 -8.70
N MET A 100 -8.23 6.29 -7.77
CA MET A 100 -8.68 6.07 -6.40
C MET A 100 -8.16 7.19 -5.50
N TYR A 101 -9.09 7.86 -4.85
CA TYR A 101 -8.85 9.00 -3.97
C TYR A 101 -9.14 8.65 -2.52
N SER A 102 -8.48 9.38 -1.62
CA SER A 102 -8.69 9.29 -0.17
C SER A 102 -9.09 10.64 0.41
N TYR A 103 -9.92 10.62 1.48
CA TYR A 103 -10.41 11.81 2.14
C TYR A 103 -10.80 11.59 3.60
N THR A 104 -10.93 12.68 4.33
CA THR A 104 -11.59 12.79 5.63
C THR A 104 -12.32 14.13 5.73
N PHE A 105 -13.17 14.28 6.76
CA PHE A 105 -13.73 15.58 7.11
C PHE A 105 -12.96 16.23 8.26
N ASN A 106 -13.04 17.57 8.31
CA ASN A 106 -12.70 18.36 9.49
C ASN A 106 -13.96 19.08 9.96
N ILE A 107 -14.28 18.97 11.24
CA ILE A 107 -15.51 19.53 11.85
C ILE A 107 -15.12 20.37 13.05
N ASP A 108 -15.37 21.67 13.02
CA ASP A 108 -15.11 22.62 14.13
C ASP A 108 -13.69 22.48 14.72
N GLY A 109 -12.69 22.26 13.85
CA GLY A 109 -11.30 22.09 14.24
C GLY A 109 -10.89 20.62 14.59
N MET A 110 -11.82 19.69 14.70
CA MET A 110 -11.52 18.27 14.81
C MET A 110 -11.14 17.74 13.42
N THR A 111 -9.92 17.23 13.26
CA THR A 111 -9.40 16.74 11.98
C THR A 111 -9.51 15.21 11.86
N GLY A 112 -9.50 14.70 10.63
CA GLY A 112 -9.45 13.26 10.36
C GLY A 112 -10.75 12.51 10.65
N VAL A 113 -11.89 13.20 10.69
CA VAL A 113 -13.21 12.59 10.91
C VAL A 113 -13.59 11.77 9.67
N LYS A 114 -13.93 10.49 9.87
CA LYS A 114 -14.39 9.61 8.79
C LYS A 114 -15.79 10.00 8.38
N ASP A 115 -16.07 9.81 7.09
CA ASP A 115 -17.42 9.94 6.54
C ASP A 115 -18.29 8.78 7.05
N PRO A 116 -19.33 9.03 7.86
CA PRO A 116 -20.18 7.97 8.38
C PRO A 116 -21.07 7.33 7.31
N ALA A 117 -21.22 7.98 6.14
CA ALA A 117 -21.97 7.45 5.02
C ALA A 117 -21.13 6.57 4.08
N ASN A 118 -19.81 6.54 4.25
CA ASN A 118 -18.89 5.75 3.45
C ASN A 118 -18.16 4.70 4.32
N ILE A 119 -18.50 3.43 4.14
CA ILE A 119 -17.88 2.32 4.86
C ILE A 119 -16.50 1.91 4.32
N TYR A 120 -16.11 2.42 3.14
CA TYR A 120 -14.83 2.08 2.51
C TYR A 120 -13.71 2.91 3.13
N VAL A 121 -12.90 2.26 3.96
CA VAL A 121 -11.79 2.87 4.70
C VAL A 121 -10.53 2.08 4.43
N ASN A 122 -9.44 2.79 4.17
CA ASN A 122 -8.11 2.23 4.08
C ASN A 122 -7.23 2.77 5.21
N ARG A 123 -6.32 1.92 5.68
CA ARG A 123 -5.25 2.32 6.61
C ARG A 123 -3.95 2.53 5.84
N ASP A 124 -3.34 3.69 6.03
CA ASP A 124 -1.97 3.97 5.60
C ASP A 124 -1.14 4.33 6.84
N ILE A 125 -0.17 3.49 7.17
CA ILE A 125 0.62 3.56 8.41
C ILE A 125 -0.30 3.60 9.64
N VAL A 126 -0.52 4.77 10.21
CA VAL A 126 -1.38 5.02 11.40
C VAL A 126 -2.65 5.80 11.06
N SER A 127 -2.79 6.25 9.83
CA SER A 127 -3.92 7.04 9.38
C SER A 127 -5.00 6.17 8.75
N PHE A 128 -6.25 6.50 9.04
CA PHE A 128 -7.41 5.89 8.38
C PHE A 128 -8.13 6.96 7.58
N THR A 129 -8.36 6.69 6.30
CA THR A 129 -9.09 7.58 5.39
C THR A 129 -10.20 6.84 4.70
N ASN A 130 -11.30 7.54 4.40
CA ASN A 130 -12.28 7.02 3.46
C ASN A 130 -11.70 7.05 2.04
N ILE A 131 -12.18 6.17 1.18
CA ILE A 131 -11.77 6.09 -0.22
C ILE A 131 -12.98 6.12 -1.15
N PHE A 132 -12.75 6.61 -2.37
CA PHE A 132 -13.67 6.45 -3.50
C PHE A 132 -12.87 6.30 -4.80
N ILE A 133 -13.51 5.76 -5.82
CA ILE A 133 -12.88 5.54 -7.14
C ILE A 133 -13.69 6.29 -8.18
N VAL A 134 -13.02 7.17 -8.93
CA VAL A 134 -13.57 7.79 -10.13
C VAL A 134 -13.09 7.00 -11.34
N SER A 135 -14.01 6.65 -12.22
CA SER A 135 -13.73 6.03 -13.52
C SER A 135 -14.76 6.60 -14.51
N ASN A 136 -14.26 7.13 -15.60
CA ASN A 136 -15.09 7.78 -16.62
C ASN A 136 -15.43 6.85 -17.79
N GLU A 137 -14.56 5.84 -18.01
CA GLU A 137 -14.75 4.87 -19.09
C GLU A 137 -14.09 3.53 -18.76
N LYS A 138 -14.53 2.48 -19.45
CA LYS A 138 -13.98 1.14 -19.28
C LYS A 138 -12.50 1.11 -19.69
N GLY A 139 -11.65 0.59 -18.81
CA GLY A 139 -10.23 0.41 -19.05
C GLY A 139 -9.37 1.64 -18.70
N ASP A 140 -9.95 2.71 -18.17
CA ASP A 140 -9.19 3.81 -17.60
C ASP A 140 -8.51 3.40 -16.28
N LYS A 141 -7.68 4.27 -15.69
CA LYS A 141 -6.98 3.93 -14.44
C LYS A 141 -7.93 3.59 -13.29
N GLY A 142 -9.00 4.36 -13.15
CA GLY A 142 -10.00 4.11 -12.10
C GLY A 142 -10.70 2.77 -12.29
N ASP A 143 -11.01 2.41 -13.53
CA ASP A 143 -11.63 1.13 -13.85
C ASP A 143 -10.74 -0.06 -13.48
N LEU A 144 -9.41 0.07 -13.65
CA LEU A 144 -8.48 -0.97 -13.21
C LEU A 144 -8.47 -1.20 -11.69
N TYR A 145 -8.87 -0.21 -10.91
CA TYR A 145 -8.90 -0.31 -9.44
C TYR A 145 -10.24 -0.83 -8.90
N LYS A 146 -11.26 -0.93 -9.75
CA LYS A 146 -12.57 -1.48 -9.39
C LYS A 146 -12.57 -3.01 -9.41
N VAL A 147 -13.56 -3.56 -8.72
CA VAL A 147 -13.99 -4.95 -8.92
C VAL A 147 -14.91 -4.95 -10.15
N ASN A 148 -14.43 -5.49 -11.25
CA ASN A 148 -15.17 -5.60 -12.52
C ASN A 148 -15.72 -7.02 -12.68
N GLU A 149 -16.65 -7.23 -13.60
CA GLU A 149 -17.21 -8.55 -13.94
C GLU A 149 -16.19 -9.36 -14.78
N VAL A 150 -15.12 -9.81 -14.11
CA VAL A 150 -14.07 -10.64 -14.69
C VAL A 150 -13.78 -11.83 -13.76
N PRO A 151 -13.13 -12.89 -14.23
CA PRO A 151 -12.68 -13.94 -13.33
C PRO A 151 -11.73 -13.40 -12.25
N HIS A 152 -12.03 -13.68 -10.98
CA HIS A 152 -11.26 -13.18 -9.84
C HIS A 152 -10.29 -14.23 -9.30
N GLY A 153 -9.12 -13.75 -8.87
CA GLY A 153 -8.18 -14.52 -8.06
C GLY A 153 -8.59 -14.56 -6.59
N ASN A 154 -7.86 -15.33 -5.80
CA ASN A 154 -8.07 -15.48 -4.37
C ASN A 154 -6.95 -14.80 -3.58
N LEU A 155 -7.30 -14.15 -2.47
CA LEU A 155 -6.35 -13.64 -1.47
C LEU A 155 -6.38 -14.53 -0.24
N SER A 156 -5.21 -14.98 0.20
CA SER A 156 -5.03 -15.80 1.39
C SER A 156 -4.02 -15.17 2.34
N LYS A 157 -4.29 -15.22 3.65
CA LYS A 157 -3.35 -14.87 4.71
C LYS A 157 -2.61 -16.16 5.11
N VAL A 158 -1.30 -16.17 4.93
CA VAL A 158 -0.50 -17.39 5.07
C VAL A 158 0.61 -17.17 6.09
N TRP A 159 0.67 -18.06 7.09
CA TRP A 159 1.76 -18.11 8.06
C TRP A 159 2.87 -19.03 7.54
N TYR A 160 4.11 -18.60 7.69
CA TYR A 160 5.28 -19.37 7.35
C TYR A 160 6.36 -19.22 8.41
N ASN A 161 7.19 -20.24 8.56
CA ASN A 161 8.36 -20.15 9.40
C ASN A 161 9.52 -19.50 8.64
N SER A 162 10.15 -18.49 9.23
CA SER A 162 11.39 -17.91 8.75
C SER A 162 12.55 -18.37 9.63
N PRO A 163 13.34 -19.35 9.21
CA PRO A 163 14.50 -19.81 9.97
C PRO A 163 15.54 -18.71 10.16
N THR A 164 15.74 -17.87 9.16
CA THR A 164 16.70 -16.76 9.18
C THR A 164 16.31 -15.69 10.20
N LEU A 165 15.03 -15.31 10.28
CA LEU A 165 14.51 -14.35 11.26
C LEU A 165 14.10 -15.01 12.59
N LYS A 166 14.17 -16.35 12.68
CA LYS A 166 13.85 -17.15 13.89
C LYS A 166 12.44 -16.90 14.42
N MET A 167 11.46 -16.71 13.53
CA MET A 167 10.06 -16.46 13.93
C MET A 167 9.06 -16.96 12.89
N GLN A 168 7.82 -17.17 13.33
CA GLN A 168 6.67 -17.30 12.45
C GLN A 168 6.31 -15.93 11.88
N ARG A 169 6.03 -15.87 10.59
CA ARG A 169 5.70 -14.62 9.88
C ARG A 169 4.49 -14.82 8.99
N ARG A 170 3.77 -13.74 8.72
CA ARG A 170 2.61 -13.77 7.83
C ARG A 170 2.89 -13.03 6.52
N MET A 171 2.25 -13.47 5.47
CA MET A 171 2.20 -12.83 4.15
C MET A 171 0.80 -12.94 3.58
N THR A 172 0.45 -12.04 2.68
CA THR A 172 -0.75 -12.15 1.83
C THR A 172 -0.33 -12.76 0.49
N VAL A 173 -1.06 -13.79 0.04
CA VAL A 173 -0.80 -14.45 -1.24
C VAL A 173 -2.03 -14.34 -2.12
N TYR A 174 -1.84 -13.80 -3.32
CA TYR A 174 -2.83 -13.82 -4.40
C TYR A 174 -2.54 -15.00 -5.32
N THR A 175 -3.56 -15.79 -5.62
CA THR A 175 -3.53 -16.80 -6.68
C THR A 175 -4.51 -16.40 -7.79
N PRO A 176 -4.12 -16.48 -9.07
CA PRO A 176 -4.96 -16.00 -10.18
C PRO A 176 -6.20 -16.85 -10.37
N ALA A 177 -7.21 -16.29 -11.03
CA ALA A 177 -8.41 -17.03 -11.42
C ALA A 177 -8.05 -18.31 -12.16
N GLY A 178 -8.71 -19.42 -11.80
CA GLY A 178 -8.44 -20.73 -12.37
C GLY A 178 -7.21 -21.44 -11.81
N TYR A 179 -6.59 -20.92 -10.76
CA TYR A 179 -5.45 -21.58 -10.11
C TYR A 179 -5.77 -23.04 -9.74
N ASP A 180 -6.98 -23.34 -9.22
CA ASP A 180 -7.37 -24.69 -8.80
C ASP A 180 -7.44 -25.71 -9.94
N LYS A 181 -7.54 -25.25 -11.19
CA LYS A 181 -7.60 -26.13 -12.39
C LYS A 181 -6.25 -26.75 -12.76
N GLY A 182 -5.19 -26.46 -12.01
CA GLY A 182 -3.85 -26.99 -12.23
C GLY A 182 -2.93 -26.02 -12.96
N GLY A 183 -1.78 -26.53 -13.42
CA GLY A 183 -0.73 -25.69 -14.05
C GLY A 183 0.26 -25.10 -13.06
N LYS A 184 1.38 -24.59 -13.59
CA LYS A 184 2.41 -23.88 -12.83
C LYS A 184 2.39 -22.42 -13.21
N TYR A 185 2.57 -21.54 -12.23
CA TYR A 185 2.48 -20.10 -12.38
C TYR A 185 3.81 -19.41 -12.03
N PRO A 186 4.21 -18.37 -12.74
CA PRO A 186 5.29 -17.50 -12.31
C PRO A 186 4.88 -16.75 -11.04
N VAL A 187 5.87 -16.25 -10.29
CA VAL A 187 5.66 -15.61 -8.99
C VAL A 187 6.21 -14.19 -9.00
N LEU A 188 5.37 -13.23 -8.66
CA LEU A 188 5.73 -11.86 -8.35
C LEU A 188 5.78 -11.68 -6.83
N TYR A 189 6.94 -11.31 -6.29
CA TYR A 189 7.10 -10.86 -4.90
C TYR A 189 6.95 -9.35 -4.88
N LEU A 190 5.95 -8.83 -4.14
CA LEU A 190 5.50 -7.44 -4.16
C LEU A 190 5.62 -6.83 -2.75
N LEU A 191 6.59 -5.95 -2.55
CA LEU A 191 7.04 -5.48 -1.24
C LEU A 191 6.48 -4.09 -0.93
N HIS A 192 5.96 -3.91 0.31
CA HIS A 192 5.42 -2.64 0.79
C HIS A 192 6.51 -1.69 1.30
N GLY A 193 6.16 -0.43 1.57
CA GLY A 193 7.02 0.61 2.13
C GLY A 193 7.06 0.64 3.66
N ALA A 194 7.87 1.55 4.20
CA ALA A 194 7.95 1.76 5.65
C ALA A 194 6.58 2.08 6.26
N GLY A 195 6.30 1.53 7.43
CA GLY A 195 5.02 1.68 8.14
C GLY A 195 3.85 0.84 7.59
N GLY A 196 4.03 0.19 6.43
CA GLY A 196 3.08 -0.77 5.89
C GLY A 196 3.27 -2.18 6.47
N ASP A 197 2.48 -3.10 5.95
CA ASP A 197 2.52 -4.54 6.27
C ASP A 197 2.00 -5.37 5.10
N GLU A 198 1.82 -6.67 5.29
CA GLU A 198 1.37 -7.62 4.27
C GLU A 198 -0.03 -7.32 3.68
N ASN A 199 -0.76 -6.35 4.21
CA ASN A 199 -2.07 -5.92 3.72
C ASN A 199 -1.98 -4.72 2.76
N ALA A 200 -0.90 -3.92 2.83
CA ALA A 200 -0.81 -2.62 2.17
C ALA A 200 -1.09 -2.71 0.65
N TRP A 201 -0.49 -3.65 -0.05
CA TRP A 201 -0.70 -3.81 -1.48
C TRP A 201 -2.09 -4.35 -1.85
N SER A 202 -2.69 -5.21 -1.03
CA SER A 202 -4.04 -5.72 -1.29
C SER A 202 -5.12 -4.67 -1.02
N GLU A 203 -4.88 -3.74 -0.10
CA GLU A 203 -5.84 -2.69 0.31
C GLU A 203 -5.57 -1.36 -0.43
N LEU A 204 -4.52 -0.63 -0.03
CA LEU A 204 -4.14 0.65 -0.65
C LEU A 204 -3.70 0.50 -2.11
N GLY A 205 -2.95 -0.55 -2.41
CA GLY A 205 -2.41 -0.84 -3.73
C GLY A 205 -3.41 -1.41 -4.71
N ARG A 206 -4.55 -1.93 -4.24
CA ARG A 206 -5.57 -2.59 -5.09
C ARG A 206 -4.98 -3.70 -5.98
N ALA A 207 -3.94 -4.38 -5.50
CA ALA A 207 -3.15 -5.31 -6.33
C ALA A 207 -3.99 -6.45 -6.94
N ALA A 208 -4.94 -7.03 -6.17
CA ALA A 208 -5.81 -8.07 -6.69
C ALA A 208 -6.69 -7.58 -7.84
N GLN A 209 -7.32 -6.40 -7.68
CA GLN A 209 -8.19 -5.80 -8.70
C GLN A 209 -7.42 -5.44 -9.96
N ILE A 210 -6.24 -4.81 -9.82
CA ILE A 210 -5.37 -4.49 -10.95
C ILE A 210 -4.99 -5.76 -11.71
N LEU A 211 -4.61 -6.82 -11.01
CA LEU A 211 -4.18 -8.07 -11.64
C LEU A 211 -5.33 -8.82 -12.28
N ASP A 212 -6.50 -8.93 -11.62
CA ASP A 212 -7.69 -9.54 -12.21
C ASP A 212 -8.04 -8.87 -13.53
N ASN A 213 -8.10 -7.53 -13.53
CA ASN A 213 -8.45 -6.75 -14.72
C ASN A 213 -7.39 -6.86 -15.84
N LEU A 214 -6.11 -6.83 -15.50
CA LEU A 214 -5.03 -6.99 -16.48
C LEU A 214 -4.96 -8.42 -17.06
N ILE A 215 -5.15 -9.44 -16.23
CA ILE A 215 -5.13 -10.84 -16.64
C ILE A 215 -6.33 -11.13 -17.54
N ALA A 216 -7.52 -10.70 -17.14
CA ALA A 216 -8.76 -10.89 -17.93
C ALA A 216 -8.71 -10.23 -19.32
N THR A 217 -7.98 -9.11 -19.44
CA THR A 217 -7.78 -8.40 -20.72
C THR A 217 -6.54 -8.88 -21.50
N GLY A 218 -5.84 -9.91 -21.01
CA GLY A 218 -4.62 -10.46 -21.64
C GLY A 218 -3.39 -9.53 -21.57
N LYS A 219 -3.47 -8.43 -20.81
CA LYS A 219 -2.37 -7.47 -20.65
C LYS A 219 -1.28 -7.97 -19.70
N ALA A 220 -1.63 -8.79 -18.71
CA ALA A 220 -0.68 -9.48 -17.83
C ALA A 220 -0.85 -11.00 -17.91
N LYS A 221 0.23 -11.73 -17.64
CA LYS A 221 0.18 -13.19 -17.51
C LYS A 221 -0.46 -13.56 -16.17
N PRO A 222 -1.26 -14.64 -16.09
CA PRO A 222 -1.65 -15.20 -14.80
C PRO A 222 -0.42 -15.53 -13.95
N MET A 223 -0.38 -15.02 -12.72
CA MET A 223 0.76 -15.15 -11.81
C MET A 223 0.30 -15.27 -10.36
N ILE A 224 1.08 -15.92 -9.53
CA ILE A 224 0.98 -15.85 -8.07
C ILE A 224 1.63 -14.53 -7.63
N VAL A 225 1.02 -13.81 -6.67
CA VAL A 225 1.65 -12.63 -6.06
C VAL A 225 1.80 -12.83 -4.58
N VAL A 226 3.00 -12.61 -4.08
CA VAL A 226 3.38 -12.77 -2.67
C VAL A 226 3.68 -11.42 -2.08
N MET A 227 2.91 -11.01 -1.10
CA MET A 227 3.01 -9.75 -0.39
C MET A 227 3.40 -10.03 1.06
N PRO A 228 4.71 -10.13 1.38
CA PRO A 228 5.17 -10.41 2.72
C PRO A 228 5.14 -9.15 3.59
N ASN A 229 5.14 -9.33 4.91
CA ASN A 229 5.48 -8.26 5.84
C ASN A 229 6.98 -7.92 5.71
N GLY A 230 7.29 -6.66 5.38
CA GLY A 230 8.65 -6.17 5.15
C GLY A 230 9.36 -5.66 6.41
N ASN A 231 8.74 -5.77 7.59
CA ASN A 231 9.34 -5.36 8.86
C ASN A 231 9.98 -6.58 9.54
N PRO A 232 11.30 -6.63 9.69
CA PRO A 232 11.99 -7.85 10.14
C PRO A 232 11.65 -8.27 11.58
N ASN A 233 11.16 -7.35 12.39
CA ASN A 233 10.75 -7.60 13.78
C ASN A 233 9.26 -7.93 13.94
N CYS A 234 8.46 -7.90 12.86
CA CYS A 234 7.02 -8.15 12.92
C CYS A 234 6.67 -9.56 12.46
N GLN A 235 5.81 -10.24 13.19
CA GLN A 235 5.21 -11.50 12.74
C GLN A 235 4.14 -11.27 11.69
N ALA A 236 3.30 -10.26 11.89
CA ALA A 236 2.14 -9.91 11.06
C ALA A 236 1.80 -8.43 11.19
N ALA A 237 0.78 -7.99 10.47
CA ALA A 237 0.19 -6.66 10.58
C ALA A 237 -0.24 -6.35 12.03
N PRO A 238 -0.29 -5.07 12.43
CA PRO A 238 -0.79 -4.65 13.74
C PRO A 238 -2.18 -5.23 14.02
N GLY A 239 -2.37 -5.74 15.25
CA GLY A 239 -3.61 -6.39 15.67
C GLY A 239 -3.75 -7.86 15.26
N GLU A 240 -2.81 -8.40 14.48
CA GLU A 240 -2.85 -9.78 13.99
C GLU A 240 -1.83 -10.71 14.70
N TRP A 241 -1.16 -10.20 15.72
CA TRP A 241 -0.26 -10.91 16.62
C TRP A 241 -0.19 -10.19 17.98
N SER A 242 0.52 -10.76 18.98
CA SER A 242 0.45 -10.30 20.37
C SER A 242 1.07 -8.93 20.64
N PHE A 243 2.02 -8.48 19.79
CA PHE A 243 2.73 -7.23 20.02
C PHE A 243 1.77 -6.03 19.97
N GLY A 244 1.84 -5.17 20.97
CA GLY A 244 1.01 -3.97 21.05
C GLY A 244 -0.47 -4.18 21.38
N MET A 245 -0.97 -5.43 21.41
CA MET A 245 -2.39 -5.71 21.63
C MET A 245 -2.90 -5.25 23.01
N TYR A 246 -2.06 -5.35 24.04
CA TYR A 246 -2.44 -5.00 25.42
C TYR A 246 -2.12 -3.55 25.79
N THR A 247 -1.27 -2.90 25.02
CA THR A 247 -0.88 -1.50 25.19
C THR A 247 -0.89 -0.81 23.82
N PRO A 248 -2.06 -0.66 23.18
CA PRO A 248 -2.15 -0.12 21.85
C PRO A 248 -1.64 1.32 21.82
N GLY A 249 -0.66 1.57 20.99
CA GLY A 249 -0.02 2.87 20.83
C GLY A 249 0.28 3.18 19.39
N PHE A 250 0.41 4.46 19.09
CA PHE A 250 0.68 4.97 17.75
C PHE A 250 2.04 4.54 17.20
N ARG A 251 3.03 4.41 18.10
CA ARG A 251 4.45 4.21 17.71
C ARG A 251 4.72 2.84 17.12
N ASP A 252 3.88 1.85 17.42
CA ASP A 252 4.18 0.46 17.10
C ASP A 252 3.43 -0.06 15.86
N ALA A 253 2.59 0.80 15.25
CA ALA A 253 1.89 0.44 14.04
C ALA A 253 2.89 0.18 12.90
N GLY A 254 3.03 -1.08 12.50
CA GLY A 254 3.87 -1.50 11.39
C GLY A 254 5.38 -1.56 11.67
N THR A 255 5.85 -1.28 12.89
CA THR A 255 7.30 -1.30 13.20
C THR A 255 7.73 -2.50 14.05
N GLY A 256 6.85 -3.06 14.88
CA GLY A 256 7.19 -4.17 15.76
C GLY A 256 8.12 -3.81 16.93
N PRO A 257 8.68 -4.81 17.64
CA PRO A 257 9.61 -4.60 18.74
C PRO A 257 10.85 -3.81 18.32
N THR A 258 11.38 -3.02 19.25
CA THR A 258 12.61 -2.20 19.03
C THR A 258 13.91 -3.02 19.11
N ALA A 259 13.85 -4.28 19.55
CA ALA A 259 15.02 -5.15 19.60
C ALA A 259 15.56 -5.40 18.17
N PRO A 260 16.89 -5.48 17.99
CA PRO A 260 17.47 -5.80 16.70
C PRO A 260 16.94 -7.15 16.16
N ALA A 261 16.55 -7.17 14.88
CA ALA A 261 16.17 -8.40 14.21
C ALA A 261 17.39 -9.34 14.06
N ALA A 262 17.14 -10.64 13.97
CA ALA A 262 18.18 -11.65 13.73
C ALA A 262 18.88 -11.49 12.37
N ALA A 263 18.17 -10.93 11.39
CA ALA A 263 18.65 -10.64 10.05
C ALA A 263 17.75 -9.55 9.39
N THR A 264 18.17 -9.04 8.25
CA THR A 264 17.37 -8.15 7.41
C THR A 264 16.36 -8.93 6.54
N ILE A 265 15.39 -8.21 5.98
CA ILE A 265 14.44 -8.81 5.01
C ILE A 265 15.15 -9.32 3.75
N PRO A 266 16.09 -8.59 3.12
CA PRO A 266 16.84 -9.11 1.99
C PRO A 266 17.60 -10.41 2.31
N GLU A 267 18.28 -10.51 3.47
CA GLU A 267 19.00 -11.72 3.89
C GLU A 267 18.07 -12.93 4.12
N SER A 268 16.88 -12.70 4.64
CA SER A 268 15.86 -13.72 4.89
C SER A 268 14.96 -14.03 3.68
N PHE A 269 15.18 -13.38 2.55
CA PHE A 269 14.24 -13.41 1.43
C PHE A 269 14.04 -14.82 0.85
N MET A 270 15.09 -15.64 0.89
CA MET A 270 15.00 -17.03 0.42
C MET A 270 14.09 -17.92 1.27
N ASP A 271 13.82 -17.59 2.53
CA ASP A 271 12.83 -18.28 3.35
C ASP A 271 11.45 -18.22 2.71
N ILE A 272 11.08 -17.00 2.20
CA ILE A 272 9.80 -16.77 1.50
C ILE A 272 9.77 -17.55 0.18
N VAL A 273 10.83 -17.45 -0.63
CA VAL A 273 10.92 -18.14 -1.94
C VAL A 273 10.79 -19.65 -1.75
N ASN A 274 11.53 -20.22 -0.80
CA ASN A 274 11.50 -21.66 -0.52
C ASN A 274 10.13 -22.12 -0.04
N TYR A 275 9.48 -21.35 0.86
CA TYR A 275 8.13 -21.66 1.33
C TYR A 275 7.12 -21.66 0.17
N ILE A 276 7.15 -20.64 -0.67
CA ILE A 276 6.23 -20.51 -1.82
C ILE A 276 6.46 -21.63 -2.82
N ASP A 277 7.69 -21.96 -3.13
CA ASP A 277 8.02 -23.06 -4.04
C ASP A 277 7.64 -24.44 -3.49
N ALA A 278 7.61 -24.61 -2.18
CA ALA A 278 7.20 -25.86 -1.54
C ALA A 278 5.68 -26.03 -1.49
N ASN A 279 4.92 -24.92 -1.34
CA ASN A 279 3.49 -24.98 -1.03
C ASN A 279 2.58 -24.56 -2.19
N TYR A 280 3.13 -23.94 -3.25
CA TYR A 280 2.38 -23.45 -4.41
C TYR A 280 2.90 -24.06 -5.72
N ARG A 281 2.07 -24.11 -6.74
CA ARG A 281 2.44 -24.58 -8.08
C ARG A 281 3.20 -23.50 -8.83
N THR A 282 4.49 -23.38 -8.57
CA THR A 282 5.36 -22.35 -9.12
C THR A 282 6.20 -22.83 -10.30
N VAL A 283 6.56 -21.90 -11.18
CA VAL A 283 7.65 -22.06 -12.15
C VAL A 283 8.96 -21.76 -11.42
N LYS A 284 9.65 -22.81 -10.96
CA LYS A 284 10.83 -22.74 -10.06
C LYS A 284 12.13 -22.33 -10.78
N THR A 285 12.04 -21.45 -11.77
CA THR A 285 13.21 -20.91 -12.49
C THR A 285 13.31 -19.41 -12.31
N ARG A 286 14.48 -18.84 -12.55
CA ARG A 286 14.64 -17.38 -12.51
C ARG A 286 13.69 -16.66 -13.46
N ALA A 287 13.41 -17.24 -14.64
CA ALA A 287 12.46 -16.70 -15.61
C ALA A 287 11.00 -16.70 -15.10
N GLY A 288 10.69 -17.52 -14.11
CA GLY A 288 9.40 -17.57 -13.43
C GLY A 288 9.33 -16.72 -12.16
N ARG A 289 10.34 -15.87 -11.86
CA ARG A 289 10.36 -15.07 -10.63
C ARG A 289 10.62 -13.60 -10.93
N ALA A 290 9.79 -12.75 -10.34
CA ALA A 290 9.92 -11.30 -10.33
C ALA A 290 9.87 -10.80 -8.88
N VAL A 291 10.60 -9.73 -8.58
CA VAL A 291 10.52 -9.03 -7.30
C VAL A 291 10.42 -7.53 -7.55
N CYS A 292 9.50 -6.87 -6.88
CA CYS A 292 9.36 -5.42 -6.92
C CYS A 292 8.84 -4.88 -5.59
N GLY A 293 8.98 -3.59 -5.39
CA GLY A 293 8.46 -2.98 -4.18
C GLY A 293 8.56 -1.46 -4.19
N LEU A 294 7.81 -0.84 -3.28
CA LEU A 294 7.77 0.60 -3.11
C LEU A 294 8.64 1.05 -1.92
N SER A 295 9.28 2.22 -2.03
CA SER A 295 9.99 2.86 -0.91
C SER A 295 10.99 1.91 -0.22
N MET A 296 10.79 1.57 1.05
CA MET A 296 11.54 0.53 1.77
C MET A 296 11.54 -0.81 1.00
N GLY A 297 10.39 -1.25 0.47
CA GLY A 297 10.29 -2.47 -0.34
C GLY A 297 11.05 -2.37 -1.66
N GLY A 298 11.17 -1.17 -2.23
CA GLY A 298 12.06 -0.89 -3.37
C GLY A 298 13.54 -1.04 -2.98
N GLY A 299 13.93 -0.55 -1.79
CA GLY A 299 15.25 -0.79 -1.21
C GLY A 299 15.52 -2.27 -0.94
N HIS A 300 14.55 -3.00 -0.39
CA HIS A 300 14.65 -4.46 -0.24
C HIS A 300 14.85 -5.15 -1.59
N THR A 301 14.08 -4.76 -2.62
CA THR A 301 14.23 -5.28 -3.99
C THR A 301 15.64 -5.03 -4.54
N PHE A 302 16.17 -3.82 -4.34
CA PHE A 302 17.53 -3.46 -4.71
C PHE A 302 18.56 -4.38 -4.05
N HIS A 303 18.50 -4.57 -2.73
CA HIS A 303 19.42 -5.48 -2.01
C HIS A 303 19.24 -6.94 -2.41
N VAL A 304 18.00 -7.42 -2.59
CA VAL A 304 17.72 -8.79 -3.08
C VAL A 304 18.36 -9.00 -4.46
N SER A 305 18.34 -8.00 -5.33
CA SER A 305 18.98 -8.08 -6.66
C SER A 305 20.50 -8.23 -6.59
N LEU A 306 21.13 -7.58 -5.61
CA LEU A 306 22.58 -7.67 -5.39
C LEU A 306 22.98 -8.97 -4.71
N LEU A 307 22.19 -9.45 -3.73
CA LEU A 307 22.47 -10.68 -2.97
C LEU A 307 22.18 -11.96 -3.79
N TYR A 308 21.11 -11.96 -4.60
CA TYR A 308 20.62 -13.12 -5.31
C TYR A 308 20.47 -12.92 -6.82
N PRO A 309 21.52 -12.49 -7.55
CA PRO A 309 21.44 -12.07 -8.96
C PRO A 309 21.00 -13.18 -9.92
N ASN A 310 21.04 -14.46 -9.50
CA ASN A 310 20.65 -15.61 -10.32
C ASN A 310 19.28 -16.20 -9.93
N THR A 311 18.52 -15.54 -9.06
CA THR A 311 17.24 -16.06 -8.54
C THR A 311 16.04 -15.51 -9.31
N PHE A 312 16.16 -14.26 -9.80
CA PHE A 312 15.09 -13.51 -10.48
C PHE A 312 15.55 -13.04 -11.85
N ASP A 313 14.62 -12.94 -12.80
CA ASP A 313 14.85 -12.28 -14.11
C ASP A 313 14.22 -10.89 -14.21
N TYR A 314 13.35 -10.52 -13.26
CA TYR A 314 12.61 -9.26 -13.30
C TYR A 314 12.70 -8.56 -11.95
N TYR A 315 13.15 -7.32 -11.97
CA TYR A 315 13.28 -6.44 -10.80
C TYR A 315 12.54 -5.14 -11.03
N GLY A 316 11.77 -4.66 -10.04
CA GLY A 316 11.02 -3.40 -10.12
C GLY A 316 11.24 -2.53 -8.89
N LEU A 317 11.87 -1.37 -9.05
CA LEU A 317 12.09 -0.39 -8.01
C LEU A 317 11.07 0.74 -8.14
N PHE A 318 10.16 0.87 -7.20
CA PHE A 318 9.12 1.89 -7.19
C PHE A 318 9.43 2.92 -6.10
N SER A 319 9.89 4.12 -6.47
CA SER A 319 10.31 5.14 -5.50
C SER A 319 11.23 4.54 -4.41
N ALA A 320 12.29 3.85 -4.82
CA ALA A 320 13.09 3.00 -3.93
C ALA A 320 13.89 3.81 -2.89
N GLY A 321 13.83 3.39 -1.64
CA GLY A 321 14.69 3.87 -0.56
C GLY A 321 16.07 3.22 -0.68
N LEU A 322 16.94 3.82 -1.47
CA LEU A 322 18.26 3.30 -1.76
C LEU A 322 19.26 3.65 -0.64
N HIS A 323 19.95 2.64 -0.14
CA HIS A 323 21.08 2.79 0.81
C HIS A 323 22.06 1.65 0.63
N LEU A 324 23.31 1.84 1.01
CA LEU A 324 24.33 0.82 1.05
C LEU A 324 24.88 0.70 2.49
N ASN A 325 25.11 -0.53 2.93
CA ASN A 325 25.69 -0.81 4.26
C ASN A 325 27.22 -0.58 4.23
N SER A 326 27.64 0.66 4.15
CA SER A 326 29.05 1.02 3.97
C SER A 326 29.63 1.81 5.15
N GLY A 327 29.32 1.46 6.40
CA GLY A 327 29.88 2.15 7.58
C GLY A 327 29.76 3.69 7.50
N THR A 328 28.73 4.17 6.85
CA THR A 328 28.62 5.50 6.27
C THR A 328 28.37 6.58 7.30
N ILE A 329 28.96 7.73 7.05
CA ILE A 329 28.68 9.00 7.69
C ILE A 329 27.17 9.27 7.57
N GLN A 330 26.52 9.49 8.69
CA GLN A 330 25.10 9.85 8.75
C GLN A 330 24.87 11.09 7.86
N GLY A 331 23.93 11.00 6.91
CA GLY A 331 23.60 12.08 5.97
C GLY A 331 24.38 12.07 4.66
N ALA A 332 25.23 11.05 4.38
CA ALA A 332 25.92 10.92 3.10
C ALA A 332 24.94 10.71 1.94
N SER A 333 25.16 11.39 0.81
CA SER A 333 24.41 11.17 -0.44
C SER A 333 24.57 9.73 -0.91
N PHE A 334 23.64 9.24 -1.73
CA PHE A 334 23.75 7.88 -2.28
C PHE A 334 24.98 7.77 -3.21
N ALA A 335 25.35 8.84 -3.91
CA ALA A 335 26.58 8.91 -4.69
C ALA A 335 27.85 8.70 -3.83
N ASP A 336 27.87 9.29 -2.62
CA ASP A 336 29.00 9.08 -1.69
C ASP A 336 29.00 7.67 -1.11
N GLN A 337 27.82 7.10 -0.86
CA GLN A 337 27.71 5.70 -0.44
C GLN A 337 28.28 4.74 -1.50
N ILE A 338 27.97 4.99 -2.79
CA ILE A 338 28.53 4.21 -3.91
C ILE A 338 30.05 4.28 -3.93
N LYS A 339 30.63 5.48 -3.79
CA LYS A 339 32.10 5.67 -3.79
C LYS A 339 32.77 4.92 -2.62
N ASN A 340 32.11 4.88 -1.47
CA ASN A 340 32.67 4.31 -0.23
C ASN A 340 32.28 2.83 -0.02
N SER A 341 31.59 2.21 -0.99
CA SER A 341 31.20 0.79 -0.95
C SER A 341 31.97 -0.03 -2.00
N PRO A 342 33.13 -0.58 -1.65
CA PRO A 342 33.97 -1.30 -2.64
C PRO A 342 33.25 -2.52 -3.21
N ASP A 343 32.36 -3.16 -2.45
CA ASP A 343 31.63 -4.35 -2.86
C ASP A 343 30.51 -4.03 -3.87
N PHE A 344 29.99 -2.81 -3.86
CA PHE A 344 28.85 -2.45 -4.71
C PHE A 344 29.19 -2.57 -6.20
N ALA A 345 30.40 -2.18 -6.59
CA ALA A 345 30.86 -2.31 -7.98
C ALA A 345 30.86 -3.79 -8.44
N GLN A 346 31.37 -4.68 -7.59
CA GLN A 346 31.41 -6.11 -7.86
C GLN A 346 30.00 -6.72 -7.90
N GLN A 347 29.14 -6.34 -6.93
CA GLN A 347 27.75 -6.82 -6.84
C GLN A 347 26.94 -6.38 -8.07
N SER A 348 27.05 -5.11 -8.48
CA SER A 348 26.39 -4.59 -9.68
C SER A 348 26.89 -5.31 -10.94
N ALA A 349 28.19 -5.53 -11.08
CA ALA A 349 28.76 -6.27 -12.20
C ALA A 349 28.25 -7.72 -12.27
N LYS A 350 28.12 -8.38 -11.11
CA LYS A 350 27.57 -9.74 -11.02
C LYS A 350 26.09 -9.77 -11.37
N LEU A 351 25.29 -8.79 -10.90
CA LEU A 351 23.88 -8.65 -11.21
C LEU A 351 23.67 -8.49 -12.72
N PHE A 352 24.29 -7.52 -13.35
CA PHE A 352 24.10 -7.28 -14.79
C PHE A 352 24.80 -8.33 -15.66
N GLY A 353 25.89 -8.94 -15.17
CA GLY A 353 26.53 -10.11 -15.78
C GLY A 353 25.59 -11.33 -15.83
N SER A 354 24.63 -11.46 -14.91
CA SER A 354 23.60 -12.48 -14.96
C SER A 354 22.53 -12.24 -16.04
N LYS A 355 22.53 -11.08 -16.66
CA LYS A 355 21.61 -10.66 -17.73
C LYS A 355 20.14 -10.82 -17.33
N PRO A 356 19.65 -10.06 -16.31
CA PRO A 356 18.22 -10.06 -15.99
C PRO A 356 17.42 -9.60 -17.20
N LYS A 357 16.23 -10.18 -17.42
CA LYS A 357 15.35 -9.82 -18.53
C LYS A 357 14.80 -8.41 -18.43
N LEU A 358 14.60 -7.94 -17.19
CA LEU A 358 14.11 -6.59 -16.93
C LEU A 358 14.63 -6.09 -15.58
N TYR A 359 15.28 -4.94 -15.59
CA TYR A 359 15.49 -4.12 -14.40
C TYR A 359 14.77 -2.79 -14.63
N TRP A 360 13.69 -2.56 -13.87
CA TRP A 360 12.77 -1.46 -14.10
C TRP A 360 12.73 -0.53 -12.88
N MET A 361 12.71 0.77 -13.11
CA MET A 361 12.63 1.79 -12.07
C MET A 361 11.54 2.80 -12.39
N GLY A 362 10.69 3.11 -11.41
CA GLY A 362 9.69 4.18 -11.47
C GLY A 362 9.90 5.20 -10.36
N MET A 363 9.85 6.50 -10.70
CA MET A 363 10.07 7.59 -9.75
C MET A 363 9.17 8.78 -10.07
N GLY A 364 8.60 9.40 -9.04
CA GLY A 364 7.88 10.66 -9.15
C GLY A 364 8.83 11.86 -9.18
N LYS A 365 8.53 12.87 -10.00
CA LYS A 365 9.37 14.07 -10.16
C LYS A 365 9.61 14.86 -8.86
N THR A 366 8.64 14.83 -7.96
CA THR A 366 8.71 15.55 -6.67
C THR A 366 8.89 14.59 -5.48
N ASP A 367 9.30 13.34 -5.75
CA ASP A 367 9.59 12.36 -4.72
C ASP A 367 10.87 12.73 -3.95
N PHE A 368 10.82 12.72 -2.61
CA PHE A 368 11.98 13.07 -1.79
C PHE A 368 13.16 12.09 -1.95
N LEU A 369 12.93 10.90 -2.51
CA LEU A 369 13.97 9.91 -2.84
C LEU A 369 14.51 10.08 -4.27
N TYR A 370 14.06 11.09 -5.01
CA TYR A 370 14.41 11.31 -6.43
C TYR A 370 15.92 11.32 -6.65
N GLN A 371 16.66 12.07 -5.83
CA GLN A 371 18.10 12.24 -6.01
C GLN A 371 18.88 10.91 -5.89
N SER A 372 18.51 10.03 -4.96
CA SER A 372 19.17 8.74 -4.82
C SER A 372 19.00 7.84 -6.07
N THR A 373 17.85 7.94 -6.74
CA THR A 373 17.63 7.25 -8.01
C THR A 373 18.46 7.86 -9.15
N VAL A 374 18.62 9.19 -9.18
CA VAL A 374 19.52 9.86 -10.15
C VAL A 374 20.96 9.40 -9.93
N ASP A 375 21.42 9.34 -8.68
CA ASP A 375 22.78 8.89 -8.35
C ASP A 375 23.04 7.44 -8.79
N LEU A 376 22.09 6.54 -8.57
CA LEU A 376 22.15 5.15 -9.01
C LEU A 376 22.22 5.05 -10.53
N ARG A 377 21.36 5.78 -11.23
CA ARG A 377 21.31 5.80 -12.70
C ARG A 377 22.61 6.31 -13.29
N ASN A 378 23.13 7.44 -12.80
CA ASN A 378 24.41 8.00 -13.26
C ASN A 378 25.55 6.99 -13.11
N TYR A 379 25.59 6.25 -11.99
CA TYR A 379 26.59 5.21 -11.80
C TYR A 379 26.40 4.06 -12.80
N TRP A 380 25.18 3.55 -12.97
CA TRP A 380 24.92 2.43 -13.88
C TRP A 380 25.10 2.81 -15.36
N ASP A 381 24.72 4.03 -15.74
CA ASP A 381 24.98 4.57 -17.08
C ASP A 381 26.49 4.63 -17.38
N SER A 382 27.30 5.04 -16.40
CA SER A 382 28.78 5.05 -16.50
C SER A 382 29.40 3.65 -16.72
N LYS A 383 28.65 2.59 -16.37
CA LYS A 383 29.04 1.18 -16.54
C LYS A 383 28.39 0.51 -17.76
N GLY A 384 27.49 1.20 -18.46
CA GLY A 384 26.75 0.65 -19.60
C GLY A 384 25.74 -0.44 -19.19
N TYR A 385 25.21 -0.40 -17.97
CA TYR A 385 24.22 -1.37 -17.52
C TYR A 385 22.84 -1.06 -18.10
N ASN A 386 22.10 -2.10 -18.50
CA ASN A 386 20.80 -1.95 -19.14
C ASN A 386 19.66 -2.00 -18.10
N TYR A 387 18.84 -0.95 -18.06
CA TYR A 387 17.64 -0.85 -17.24
C TYR A 387 16.58 0.01 -17.93
N GLU A 388 15.32 -0.11 -17.52
CA GLU A 388 14.26 0.81 -17.93
C GLU A 388 13.96 1.79 -16.81
N TYR A 389 13.73 3.06 -17.14
CA TYR A 389 13.34 4.10 -16.22
C TYR A 389 12.08 4.81 -16.68
N VAL A 390 11.15 5.03 -15.75
CA VAL A 390 9.93 5.80 -15.98
C VAL A 390 9.80 6.88 -14.93
N GLU A 391 9.56 8.09 -15.38
CA GLU A 391 9.30 9.24 -14.53
C GLU A 391 7.83 9.62 -14.64
N THR A 392 7.18 9.87 -13.48
CA THR A 392 5.79 10.32 -13.41
C THR A 392 5.68 11.65 -12.69
N ASP A 393 4.58 12.34 -12.87
CA ASP A 393 4.25 13.49 -12.04
C ASP A 393 3.94 13.05 -10.59
N GLY A 394 4.05 14.00 -9.64
CA GLY A 394 3.82 13.77 -8.22
C GLY A 394 5.03 13.20 -7.50
N GLY A 395 4.86 12.89 -6.23
CA GLY A 395 5.90 12.49 -5.28
C GLY A 395 5.76 11.05 -4.80
N HIS A 396 6.05 10.86 -3.52
CA HIS A 396 6.07 9.57 -2.81
C HIS A 396 4.67 9.14 -2.39
N ILE A 397 3.84 8.71 -3.34
CA ILE A 397 2.39 8.53 -3.15
C ILE A 397 1.85 7.23 -3.77
N TRP A 398 0.80 6.66 -3.18
CA TRP A 398 0.15 5.43 -3.64
C TRP A 398 -0.37 5.50 -5.07
N ARG A 399 -0.78 6.67 -5.56
CA ARG A 399 -1.17 6.89 -6.96
C ARG A 399 -0.07 6.46 -7.92
N ASN A 400 1.17 6.88 -7.67
CA ASN A 400 2.32 6.50 -8.49
C ASN A 400 2.61 5.00 -8.39
N TRP A 401 2.55 4.42 -7.20
CA TRP A 401 2.86 2.99 -7.01
C TRP A 401 1.82 2.07 -7.65
N ARG A 402 0.53 2.42 -7.66
CA ARG A 402 -0.49 1.71 -8.44
C ARG A 402 -0.20 1.76 -9.95
N ILE A 403 0.23 2.92 -10.46
CA ILE A 403 0.67 3.09 -11.85
C ILE A 403 1.88 2.19 -12.13
N TYR A 404 2.88 2.18 -11.26
CA TYR A 404 4.10 1.37 -11.44
C TYR A 404 3.79 -0.13 -11.39
N LEU A 405 2.96 -0.58 -10.48
CA LEU A 405 2.49 -1.97 -10.47
C LEU A 405 1.78 -2.33 -11.79
N THR A 406 0.88 -1.47 -12.26
CA THR A 406 0.17 -1.67 -13.53
C THR A 406 1.13 -1.77 -14.72
N MET A 407 2.14 -0.89 -14.79
CA MET A 407 3.14 -0.90 -15.87
C MET A 407 4.05 -2.13 -15.78
N PHE A 408 4.55 -2.44 -14.60
CA PHE A 408 5.49 -3.55 -14.37
C PHE A 408 4.83 -4.91 -14.62
N ALA A 409 3.62 -5.13 -14.10
CA ALA A 409 2.89 -6.39 -14.29
C ALA A 409 2.64 -6.74 -15.77
N GLN A 410 2.53 -5.74 -16.64
CA GLN A 410 2.37 -5.93 -18.08
C GLN A 410 3.67 -6.30 -18.80
N LYS A 411 4.83 -6.14 -18.17
CA LYS A 411 6.16 -6.37 -18.78
C LYS A 411 6.78 -7.70 -18.40
N ILE A 412 6.42 -8.26 -17.25
CA ILE A 412 7.03 -9.49 -16.70
C ILE A 412 6.43 -10.77 -17.27
N PHE A 413 7.23 -11.85 -17.27
CA PHE A 413 6.84 -13.21 -17.67
C PHE A 413 6.40 -13.36 -19.15
N LYS A 414 6.87 -12.48 -19.99
CA LYS A 414 6.64 -12.57 -21.45
C LYS A 414 7.69 -13.41 -22.14
#